data_048dfa0a07572e8542a1c453a9d1d1c7
#
_entry.id   048dfa0a07572e8542a1c453a9d1d1c7
#
_cell.length_a   1.000
_cell.length_b   1.000
_cell.length_c   1.000
_cell.angle_alpha   90.00
_cell.angle_beta   90.00
_cell.angle_gamma   90.00
#
_symmetry.space_group_name_H-M   'P 1'
#
loop_
_entity.id
_entity.type
_entity.pdbx_description
1 polymer ?
#
loop_
_entity_poly.entity_id
_entity_poly.type
_entity_poly.pdbx_seq_one_letter_code
_entity_poly.pdbx_strand_id
1 'polypeptide(L)'
;MEAPLNTNCYAAIDIGASSGRVIIGWIDEAGHIQLAEVHRFDNIQKRIDGHDCWDIEMLFDEVVAGLAAAREAGFEPKTLGIDTWGVDFVLLDAQEQLIGNAVAYRDERTQGIYPLADAIMNPTEVYQRTGIQRQPFNTLYQLLALKRDNPEQLEAAEHFLMIPDYLAFLLTGNMANEYTNASTTSLLNARAKDWDQKILETFGIPTHIFKDVVMAGTELGMVKPEIAAAIGYMPRVIVPATHDTGSAYLAVPARDDDAVFLSSGTWSLLGIENQGPITSAASRLQNFTNEGGYQGRFRFLKNIMGLWMIQSIRRELNGVSYVEGKDDSASETKPHETHTQGASTPATDIATKHYELEIEPALEKDQVGFADLIEVARAAEPFSTTINVNDDRLLAPDSMIDEVCRACERSGQDVPRTIGELMRCVYLSLAQCYAHSIADLEVLTGRTFTSLNVVGGGSQDGYLSELTTRACGIPLYAGPTEGTALGNLAVQMIADGLFDSVADLRTNIAESFNVVEYHANEEQLG
;
A
#
# COMPACT_ATOMS: atom_id res chain seq x y z
N MET A 1 31.89 -16.92 24.73
CA MET A 1 30.72 -16.36 25.42
C MET A 1 29.86 -15.77 24.30
N GLU A 2 28.67 -16.29 24.14
CA GLU A 2 27.70 -15.67 23.26
C GLU A 2 27.40 -14.24 23.76
N ALA A 3 27.23 -13.29 22.86
CA ALA A 3 26.84 -11.95 23.25
C ALA A 3 25.46 -12.00 23.96
N PRO A 4 25.23 -11.16 24.98
CA PRO A 4 23.94 -11.13 25.65
C PRO A 4 22.85 -10.74 24.63
N LEU A 5 21.68 -11.45 24.69
CA LEU A 5 20.54 -11.16 23.85
C LEU A 5 19.96 -9.77 24.16
N ASN A 6 19.59 -9.02 23.14
CA ASN A 6 18.83 -7.78 23.33
C ASN A 6 17.35 -8.11 23.55
N THR A 7 16.88 -7.97 24.78
CA THR A 7 15.49 -8.20 25.19
C THR A 7 14.67 -6.89 25.27
N ASN A 8 15.31 -5.73 25.05
CA ASN A 8 14.62 -4.43 25.03
C ASN A 8 14.38 -3.97 23.59
N CYS A 9 13.67 -4.81 22.85
CA CYS A 9 13.37 -4.59 21.44
C CYS A 9 11.95 -5.04 21.10
N TYR A 10 11.51 -4.70 19.90
CA TYR A 10 10.17 -4.87 19.35
C TYR A 10 10.29 -5.48 17.96
N ALA A 11 9.31 -6.28 17.54
CA ALA A 11 9.28 -6.85 16.19
C ALA A 11 8.11 -6.28 15.37
N ALA A 12 8.40 -5.71 14.21
CA ALA A 12 7.42 -5.39 13.19
C ALA A 12 7.43 -6.46 12.10
N ILE A 13 6.28 -7.02 11.82
CA ILE A 13 6.03 -7.93 10.71
C ILE A 13 5.23 -7.13 9.68
N ASP A 14 5.91 -6.69 8.62
CA ASP A 14 5.39 -5.83 7.56
C ASP A 14 5.26 -6.67 6.29
N ILE A 15 4.01 -6.98 5.90
CA ILE A 15 3.71 -7.84 4.76
C ILE A 15 2.98 -7.02 3.69
N GLY A 16 3.69 -6.66 2.64
CA GLY A 16 3.10 -6.05 1.45
C GLY A 16 2.54 -7.08 0.47
N ALA A 17 1.92 -6.60 -0.61
CA ALA A 17 1.32 -7.46 -1.64
C ALA A 17 2.33 -8.33 -2.42
N SER A 18 3.62 -7.98 -2.42
CA SER A 18 4.66 -8.71 -3.18
C SER A 18 5.76 -9.30 -2.32
N SER A 19 5.95 -8.82 -1.10
CA SER A 19 6.99 -9.33 -0.18
C SER A 19 6.65 -8.99 1.26
N GLY A 20 7.19 -9.78 2.19
CA GLY A 20 7.12 -9.50 3.62
C GLY A 20 8.50 -9.45 4.26
N ARG A 21 8.56 -8.87 5.45
CA ARG A 21 9.79 -8.76 6.23
C ARG A 21 9.52 -8.69 7.72
N VAL A 22 10.48 -9.12 8.49
CA VAL A 22 10.52 -8.96 9.95
C VAL A 22 11.65 -8.00 10.29
N ILE A 23 11.29 -6.89 10.93
CA ILE A 23 12.20 -5.82 11.32
C ILE A 23 12.17 -5.69 12.85
N ILE A 24 13.35 -5.72 13.46
CA ILE A 24 13.51 -5.47 14.87
C ILE A 24 13.84 -4.00 15.08
N GLY A 25 13.13 -3.38 16.04
CA GLY A 25 13.37 -2.00 16.46
C GLY A 25 13.73 -1.91 17.93
N TRP A 26 14.68 -1.03 18.27
CA TRP A 26 15.06 -0.73 19.64
C TRP A 26 15.55 0.70 19.77
N ILE A 27 15.67 1.18 21.02
CA ILE A 27 16.29 2.47 21.29
C ILE A 27 17.74 2.23 21.71
N ASP A 28 18.69 2.93 21.08
CA ASP A 28 20.11 2.85 21.43
C ASP A 28 20.46 3.72 22.66
N GLU A 29 21.74 3.71 23.06
CA GLU A 29 22.23 4.49 24.21
C GLU A 29 22.12 6.01 24.01
N ALA A 30 22.04 6.48 22.77
CA ALA A 30 21.86 7.89 22.43
C ALA A 30 20.38 8.32 22.44
N GLY A 31 19.45 7.36 22.59
CA GLY A 31 18.00 7.61 22.57
C GLY A 31 17.38 7.55 21.18
N HIS A 32 18.10 7.07 20.17
CA HIS A 32 17.63 6.99 18.78
C HIS A 32 17.06 5.61 18.46
N ILE A 33 15.99 5.60 17.64
CA ILE A 33 15.43 4.36 17.09
C ILE A 33 16.43 3.73 16.13
N GLN A 34 16.73 2.47 16.35
CA GLN A 34 17.53 1.63 15.48
C GLN A 34 16.67 0.51 14.88
N LEU A 35 17.00 0.09 13.66
CA LEU A 35 16.30 -0.98 12.93
C LEU A 35 17.27 -2.04 12.46
N ALA A 36 16.84 -3.30 12.49
CA ALA A 36 17.52 -4.43 11.86
C ALA A 36 16.49 -5.31 11.14
N GLU A 37 16.60 -5.46 9.83
CA GLU A 37 15.87 -6.48 9.09
C GLU A 37 16.50 -7.84 9.38
N VAL A 38 15.72 -8.78 9.89
CA VAL A 38 16.19 -10.11 10.27
C VAL A 38 15.66 -11.21 9.37
N HIS A 39 14.59 -10.93 8.63
CA HIS A 39 14.00 -11.87 7.69
C HIS A 39 13.28 -11.12 6.57
N ARG A 40 13.32 -11.68 5.36
CA ARG A 40 12.59 -11.21 4.18
C ARG A 40 12.11 -12.40 3.37
N PHE A 41 10.91 -12.31 2.83
CA PHE A 41 10.30 -13.36 2.02
C PHE A 41 9.42 -12.76 0.92
N ASP A 42 9.18 -13.54 -0.12
CA ASP A 42 8.27 -13.16 -1.20
C ASP A 42 6.83 -13.51 -0.81
N ASN A 43 5.88 -12.65 -1.15
CA ASN A 43 4.45 -12.91 -0.99
C ASN A 43 3.87 -13.29 -2.36
N ILE A 44 3.70 -14.59 -2.58
CA ILE A 44 3.31 -15.14 -3.88
C ILE A 44 1.87 -15.64 -3.82
N GLN A 45 1.07 -15.22 -4.80
CA GLN A 45 -0.30 -15.72 -4.97
C GLN A 45 -0.28 -17.08 -5.67
N LYS A 46 -1.23 -17.95 -5.26
CA LYS A 46 -1.47 -19.24 -5.88
C LYS A 46 -2.81 -19.26 -6.60
N ARG A 47 -2.89 -19.93 -7.73
CA ARG A 47 -4.17 -20.19 -8.40
C ARG A 47 -4.83 -21.40 -7.78
N ILE A 48 -5.95 -21.20 -7.04
CA ILE A 48 -6.69 -22.24 -6.32
C ILE A 48 -8.16 -22.15 -6.72
N ASP A 49 -8.75 -23.24 -7.19
CA ASP A 49 -10.17 -23.32 -7.59
C ASP A 49 -10.62 -22.23 -8.58
N GLY A 50 -9.70 -21.81 -9.44
CA GLY A 50 -9.99 -20.77 -10.44
C GLY A 50 -9.82 -19.33 -9.94
N HIS A 51 -9.38 -19.10 -8.72
CA HIS A 51 -9.13 -17.80 -8.12
C HIS A 51 -7.66 -17.57 -7.80
N ASP A 52 -7.21 -16.32 -7.86
CA ASP A 52 -5.91 -15.92 -7.35
C ASP A 52 -6.02 -15.74 -5.82
N CYS A 53 -5.27 -16.52 -5.06
CA CYS A 53 -5.38 -16.61 -3.61
C CYS A 53 -4.05 -16.33 -2.93
N TRP A 54 -4.08 -15.73 -1.74
CA TRP A 54 -2.93 -15.63 -0.87
C TRP A 54 -2.61 -16.98 -0.23
N ASP A 55 -1.33 -17.33 -0.16
CA ASP A 55 -0.85 -18.51 0.55
C ASP A 55 -0.71 -18.23 2.04
N ILE A 56 -1.83 -18.30 2.76
CA ILE A 56 -1.88 -17.92 4.18
C ILE A 56 -1.02 -18.85 5.06
N GLU A 57 -0.92 -20.14 4.72
CA GLU A 57 -0.07 -21.07 5.45
C GLU A 57 1.41 -20.68 5.31
N MET A 58 1.84 -20.42 4.08
CA MET A 58 3.21 -19.93 3.83
C MET A 58 3.46 -18.60 4.55
N LEU A 59 2.54 -17.64 4.48
CA LEU A 59 2.70 -16.35 5.18
C LEU A 59 2.86 -16.53 6.69
N PHE A 60 2.09 -17.44 7.29
CA PHE A 60 2.21 -17.72 8.72
C PHE A 60 3.52 -18.42 9.07
N ASP A 61 3.96 -19.38 8.25
CA ASP A 61 5.25 -20.05 8.41
C ASP A 61 6.42 -19.05 8.32
N GLU A 62 6.36 -18.09 7.38
CA GLU A 62 7.37 -17.04 7.24
C GLU A 62 7.36 -16.05 8.42
N VAL A 63 6.19 -15.76 8.99
CA VAL A 63 6.09 -14.98 10.24
C VAL A 63 6.82 -15.70 11.38
N VAL A 64 6.58 -16.99 11.57
CA VAL A 64 7.23 -17.79 12.62
C VAL A 64 8.74 -17.92 12.37
N ALA A 65 9.14 -18.17 11.11
CA ALA A 65 10.54 -18.24 10.73
C ALA A 65 11.28 -16.92 10.99
N GLY A 66 10.67 -15.79 10.65
CA GLY A 66 11.24 -14.47 10.90
C GLY A 66 11.39 -14.14 12.38
N LEU A 67 10.43 -14.54 13.21
CA LEU A 67 10.55 -14.41 14.67
C LEU A 67 11.64 -15.32 15.25
N ALA A 68 11.83 -16.51 14.70
CA ALA A 68 12.96 -17.39 15.08
C ALA A 68 14.30 -16.78 14.65
N ALA A 69 14.38 -16.22 13.43
CA ALA A 69 15.56 -15.53 12.92
C ALA A 69 15.96 -14.32 13.78
N ALA A 70 14.99 -13.61 14.39
CA ALA A 70 15.27 -12.55 15.34
C ALA A 70 16.13 -13.04 16.50
N ARG A 71 15.80 -14.20 17.07
CA ARG A 71 16.58 -14.81 18.16
C ARG A 71 17.97 -15.21 17.70
N GLU A 72 18.10 -15.81 16.52
CA GLU A 72 19.40 -16.17 15.94
C GLU A 72 20.28 -14.94 15.71
N ALA A 73 19.66 -13.80 15.36
CA ALA A 73 20.34 -12.51 15.22
C ALA A 73 20.67 -11.81 16.55
N GLY A 74 20.32 -12.40 17.71
CA GLY A 74 20.64 -11.87 19.03
C GLY A 74 19.54 -11.00 19.66
N PHE A 75 18.29 -11.10 19.18
CA PHE A 75 17.15 -10.34 19.70
C PHE A 75 16.08 -11.25 20.29
N GLU A 76 15.49 -10.85 21.41
CA GLU A 76 14.25 -11.44 21.95
C GLU A 76 13.22 -10.32 22.13
N PRO A 77 12.44 -9.99 21.08
CA PRO A 77 11.43 -8.95 21.15
C PRO A 77 10.41 -9.20 22.27
N LYS A 78 10.14 -8.18 23.08
CA LYS A 78 9.13 -8.24 24.14
C LYS A 78 7.71 -8.13 23.62
N THR A 79 7.54 -7.45 22.49
CA THR A 79 6.27 -7.38 21.75
C THR A 79 6.50 -7.56 20.26
N LEU A 80 5.42 -7.91 19.56
CA LEU A 80 5.36 -7.93 18.11
C LEU A 80 4.04 -7.34 17.61
N GLY A 81 4.06 -6.83 16.38
CA GLY A 81 2.88 -6.38 15.67
C GLY A 81 2.92 -6.81 14.22
N ILE A 82 1.75 -7.02 13.60
CA ILE A 82 1.61 -7.42 12.21
C ILE A 82 0.79 -6.37 11.47
N ASP A 83 1.29 -5.88 10.37
CA ASP A 83 0.53 -5.10 9.41
C ASP A 83 0.64 -5.71 8.01
N THR A 84 -0.41 -5.48 7.21
CA THR A 84 -0.50 -5.97 5.84
C THR A 84 -1.22 -4.95 4.96
N TRP A 85 -1.42 -5.30 3.69
CA TRP A 85 -2.35 -4.57 2.81
C TRP A 85 -3.78 -4.61 3.34
N GLY A 86 -4.64 -3.74 2.83
CA GLY A 86 -6.06 -3.66 3.19
C GLY A 86 -6.97 -4.59 2.41
N VAL A 87 -8.26 -4.52 2.68
CA VAL A 87 -9.42 -5.07 1.97
C VAL A 87 -9.60 -6.59 1.97
N ASP A 88 -8.54 -7.39 2.12
CA ASP A 88 -8.63 -8.85 2.06
C ASP A 88 -8.89 -9.48 3.42
N PHE A 89 -9.59 -10.60 3.39
CA PHE A 89 -10.13 -11.25 4.58
C PHE A 89 -10.14 -12.77 4.44
N VAL A 90 -10.36 -13.41 5.58
CA VAL A 90 -10.71 -14.84 5.68
C VAL A 90 -12.04 -15.01 6.41
N LEU A 91 -12.69 -16.15 6.17
CA LEU A 91 -13.86 -16.60 6.92
C LEU A 91 -13.52 -17.88 7.67
N LEU A 92 -14.03 -17.98 8.92
CA LEU A 92 -13.83 -19.17 9.75
C LEU A 92 -15.19 -19.73 10.16
N ASP A 93 -15.22 -21.05 10.38
CA ASP A 93 -16.40 -21.74 10.92
C ASP A 93 -16.48 -21.66 12.46
N ALA A 94 -17.50 -22.32 13.04
CA ALA A 94 -17.68 -22.39 14.49
C ALA A 94 -16.58 -23.17 15.24
N GLN A 95 -15.74 -23.91 14.53
CA GLN A 95 -14.55 -24.58 15.06
C GLN A 95 -13.27 -23.78 14.81
N GLU A 96 -13.42 -22.52 14.38
CA GLU A 96 -12.33 -21.60 14.09
C GLU A 96 -11.41 -22.08 12.94
N GLN A 97 -11.97 -22.96 12.06
CA GLN A 97 -11.25 -23.44 10.89
C GLN A 97 -11.53 -22.56 9.66
N LEU A 98 -10.54 -22.40 8.81
CA LEU A 98 -10.65 -21.62 7.58
C LEU A 98 -11.71 -22.23 6.64
N ILE A 99 -12.64 -21.39 6.16
CA ILE A 99 -13.64 -21.76 5.15
C ILE A 99 -13.27 -21.13 3.82
N GLY A 100 -12.96 -21.96 2.83
CA GLY A 100 -12.48 -21.49 1.51
C GLY A 100 -11.07 -20.93 1.58
N ASN A 101 -10.73 -20.11 0.60
CA ASN A 101 -9.39 -19.55 0.43
C ASN A 101 -9.38 -18.04 0.70
N ALA A 102 -8.23 -17.48 1.06
CA ALA A 102 -8.00 -16.06 1.12
C ALA A 102 -7.81 -15.51 -0.31
N VAL A 103 -8.91 -15.18 -0.98
CA VAL A 103 -8.89 -14.71 -2.36
C VAL A 103 -8.31 -13.29 -2.42
N ALA A 104 -7.33 -13.07 -3.30
CA ALA A 104 -6.63 -11.81 -3.43
C ALA A 104 -7.52 -10.71 -4.02
N TYR A 105 -7.32 -9.48 -3.63
CA TYR A 105 -8.14 -8.33 -4.01
C TYR A 105 -8.16 -8.03 -5.52
N ARG A 106 -7.16 -8.48 -6.27
CA ARG A 106 -7.07 -8.33 -7.73
C ARG A 106 -7.68 -9.50 -8.52
N ASP A 107 -8.26 -10.48 -7.82
CA ASP A 107 -8.98 -11.58 -8.46
C ASP A 107 -10.15 -11.07 -9.31
N GLU A 108 -10.40 -11.73 -10.41
CA GLU A 108 -11.43 -11.34 -11.38
C GLU A 108 -12.86 -11.47 -10.85
N ARG A 109 -13.09 -12.11 -9.68
CA ARG A 109 -14.45 -12.35 -9.12
C ARG A 109 -15.29 -11.09 -8.95
N THR A 110 -14.65 -9.93 -8.78
CA THR A 110 -15.34 -8.64 -8.61
C THR A 110 -15.54 -7.88 -9.93
N GLN A 111 -15.07 -8.40 -11.07
CA GLN A 111 -15.30 -7.76 -12.36
C GLN A 111 -16.79 -7.63 -12.64
N GLY A 112 -17.22 -6.43 -13.07
CA GLY A 112 -18.62 -6.15 -13.37
C GLY A 112 -19.57 -6.17 -12.16
N ILE A 113 -19.06 -6.09 -10.91
CA ILE A 113 -19.87 -6.16 -9.68
C ILE A 113 -20.75 -4.92 -9.46
N TYR A 114 -20.38 -3.77 -10.02
CA TYR A 114 -21.03 -2.49 -9.74
C TYR A 114 -22.53 -2.44 -10.06
N PRO A 115 -23.03 -2.93 -11.21
CA PRO A 115 -24.48 -2.92 -11.48
C PRO A 115 -25.29 -3.69 -10.45
N LEU A 116 -24.74 -4.81 -9.92
CA LEU A 116 -25.39 -5.58 -8.87
C LEU A 116 -25.41 -4.79 -7.55
N ALA A 117 -24.30 -4.19 -7.16
CA ALA A 117 -24.20 -3.39 -5.95
C ALA A 117 -25.10 -2.14 -6.00
N ASP A 118 -25.14 -1.43 -7.15
CA ASP A 118 -25.92 -0.22 -7.35
C ASP A 118 -27.45 -0.49 -7.32
N ALA A 119 -27.87 -1.68 -7.71
CA ALA A 119 -29.25 -2.13 -7.58
C ALA A 119 -29.66 -2.36 -6.10
N ILE A 120 -28.70 -2.61 -5.21
CA ILE A 120 -28.94 -2.85 -3.78
C ILE A 120 -28.90 -1.54 -2.99
N MET A 121 -27.85 -0.73 -3.16
CA MET A 121 -27.69 0.57 -2.48
C MET A 121 -27.00 1.58 -3.39
N ASN A 122 -27.47 2.84 -3.35
CA ASN A 122 -26.89 3.92 -4.13
C ASN A 122 -25.41 4.14 -3.68
N PRO A 123 -24.44 4.17 -4.63
CA PRO A 123 -23.02 4.35 -4.29
C PRO A 123 -22.74 5.66 -3.57
N THR A 124 -23.55 6.70 -3.76
CA THR A 124 -23.43 7.94 -2.99
C THR A 124 -23.77 7.71 -1.51
N GLU A 125 -24.78 6.90 -1.21
CA GLU A 125 -25.11 6.55 0.18
C GLU A 125 -24.02 5.71 0.82
N VAL A 126 -23.46 4.72 0.11
CA VAL A 126 -22.33 3.93 0.61
C VAL A 126 -21.17 4.87 0.98
N TYR A 127 -20.78 5.79 0.08
CA TYR A 127 -19.70 6.75 0.36
C TYR A 127 -20.02 7.68 1.54
N GLN A 128 -21.25 8.21 1.64
CA GLN A 128 -21.64 9.09 2.73
C GLN A 128 -21.57 8.42 4.11
N ARG A 129 -21.78 7.09 4.15
CA ARG A 129 -21.72 6.29 5.38
C ARG A 129 -20.30 5.88 5.71
N THR A 130 -19.54 5.41 4.73
CA THR A 130 -18.21 4.81 4.94
C THR A 130 -17.06 5.79 4.70
N GLY A 131 -17.25 6.77 3.83
CA GLY A 131 -16.20 7.68 3.37
C GLY A 131 -15.16 7.02 2.45
N ILE A 132 -15.35 5.76 2.07
CA ILE A 132 -14.34 4.99 1.34
C ILE A 132 -14.51 5.16 -0.17
N GLN A 133 -13.39 5.45 -0.85
CA GLN A 133 -13.30 5.49 -2.31
C GLN A 133 -13.82 4.17 -2.89
N ARG A 134 -14.64 4.27 -3.93
CA ARG A 134 -15.20 3.11 -4.60
C ARG A 134 -14.15 2.43 -5.46
N GLN A 135 -13.77 1.22 -5.08
CA GLN A 135 -12.90 0.33 -5.83
C GLN A 135 -13.53 -1.07 -5.93
N PRO A 136 -13.41 -1.78 -7.06
CA PRO A 136 -14.05 -3.09 -7.24
C PRO A 136 -13.55 -4.11 -6.20
N PHE A 137 -12.37 -3.92 -5.68
CA PHE A 137 -11.71 -4.77 -4.70
C PHE A 137 -12.07 -4.46 -3.24
N ASN A 138 -12.87 -3.41 -2.92
CA ASN A 138 -13.29 -3.23 -1.52
C ASN A 138 -14.02 -4.47 -1.02
N THR A 139 -13.84 -4.80 0.23
CA THR A 139 -14.36 -6.01 0.89
C THR A 139 -15.88 -6.17 0.70
N LEU A 140 -16.63 -5.07 0.73
CA LEU A 140 -18.07 -5.05 0.42
C LEU A 140 -18.38 -5.77 -0.90
N TYR A 141 -17.62 -5.44 -1.96
CA TYR A 141 -17.84 -6.02 -3.30
C TYR A 141 -17.30 -7.44 -3.39
N GLN A 142 -16.23 -7.75 -2.66
CA GLN A 142 -15.71 -9.12 -2.56
C GLN A 142 -16.72 -10.04 -1.86
N LEU A 143 -17.34 -9.60 -0.75
CA LEU A 143 -18.40 -10.35 -0.07
C LEU A 143 -19.67 -10.48 -0.92
N LEU A 144 -20.01 -9.44 -1.69
CA LEU A 144 -21.13 -9.51 -2.63
C LEU A 144 -20.86 -10.50 -3.76
N ALA A 145 -19.63 -10.57 -4.29
CA ALA A 145 -19.22 -11.58 -5.26
C ALA A 145 -19.27 -12.99 -4.66
N LEU A 146 -18.74 -13.18 -3.45
CA LEU A 146 -18.83 -14.44 -2.72
C LEU A 146 -20.28 -14.89 -2.52
N LYS A 147 -21.16 -13.97 -2.10
CA LYS A 147 -22.59 -14.26 -1.92
C LYS A 147 -23.30 -14.64 -3.23
N ARG A 148 -22.87 -14.07 -4.35
CA ARG A 148 -23.38 -14.41 -5.69
C ARG A 148 -22.94 -15.80 -6.14
N ASP A 149 -21.65 -16.13 -5.93
CA ASP A 149 -20.99 -17.26 -6.55
C ASP A 149 -20.96 -18.49 -5.62
N ASN A 150 -20.84 -18.28 -4.30
CA ASN A 150 -20.80 -19.35 -3.29
C ASN A 150 -21.49 -18.89 -1.99
N PRO A 151 -22.84 -18.74 -1.98
CA PRO A 151 -23.58 -18.26 -0.81
C PRO A 151 -23.42 -19.20 0.40
N GLU A 152 -23.26 -20.51 0.19
CA GLU A 152 -23.13 -21.51 1.26
C GLU A 152 -21.87 -21.27 2.11
N GLN A 153 -20.78 -20.78 1.50
CA GLN A 153 -19.56 -20.42 2.23
C GLN A 153 -19.82 -19.24 3.19
N LEU A 154 -20.56 -18.23 2.73
CA LEU A 154 -20.90 -17.09 3.57
C LEU A 154 -21.90 -17.44 4.68
N GLU A 155 -22.84 -18.35 4.40
CA GLU A 155 -23.81 -18.84 5.37
C GLU A 155 -23.17 -19.72 6.46
N ALA A 156 -22.10 -20.45 6.13
CA ALA A 156 -21.35 -21.27 7.08
C ALA A 156 -20.37 -20.49 7.96
N ALA A 157 -20.13 -19.20 7.63
CA ALA A 157 -19.18 -18.38 8.34
C ALA A 157 -19.69 -17.95 9.73
N GLU A 158 -18.85 -18.09 10.75
CA GLU A 158 -19.06 -17.62 12.12
C GLU A 158 -18.11 -16.49 12.50
N HIS A 159 -16.97 -16.36 11.80
CA HIS A 159 -16.00 -15.30 12.04
C HIS A 159 -15.46 -14.74 10.73
N PHE A 160 -15.31 -13.42 10.71
CA PHE A 160 -14.64 -12.64 9.67
C PHE A 160 -13.41 -11.99 10.28
N LEU A 161 -12.24 -12.19 9.66
CA LEU A 161 -11.00 -11.53 10.06
C LEU A 161 -10.28 -10.96 8.83
N MET A 162 -9.76 -9.74 8.97
CA MET A 162 -8.80 -9.21 8.00
C MET A 162 -7.51 -10.04 8.05
N ILE A 163 -6.70 -10.02 6.99
CA ILE A 163 -5.48 -10.85 6.92
C ILE A 163 -4.54 -10.64 8.11
N PRO A 164 -4.19 -9.41 8.53
CA PRO A 164 -3.30 -9.23 9.68
C PRO A 164 -3.93 -9.68 10.99
N ASP A 165 -5.24 -9.50 11.14
CA ASP A 165 -5.99 -9.94 12.31
C ASP A 165 -6.03 -11.47 12.40
N TYR A 166 -6.14 -12.15 11.25
CA TYR A 166 -6.08 -13.61 11.20
C TYR A 166 -4.69 -14.15 11.55
N LEU A 167 -3.62 -13.55 11.02
CA LEU A 167 -2.26 -13.93 11.40
C LEU A 167 -2.00 -13.72 12.89
N ALA A 168 -2.49 -12.62 13.46
CA ALA A 168 -2.42 -12.36 14.90
C ALA A 168 -3.25 -13.36 15.73
N PHE A 169 -4.43 -13.77 15.23
CA PHE A 169 -5.23 -14.86 15.81
C PHE A 169 -4.47 -16.19 15.80
N LEU A 170 -3.81 -16.53 14.70
CA LEU A 170 -3.01 -17.76 14.62
C LEU A 170 -1.89 -17.77 15.67
N LEU A 171 -1.28 -16.60 15.95
CA LEU A 171 -0.25 -16.47 16.98
C LEU A 171 -0.80 -16.57 18.41
N THR A 172 -1.98 -16.00 18.69
CA THR A 172 -2.47 -15.79 20.07
C THR A 172 -3.67 -16.65 20.44
N GLY A 173 -4.50 -17.03 19.47
CA GLY A 173 -5.84 -17.61 19.71
C GLY A 173 -6.93 -16.58 20.02
N ASN A 174 -6.63 -15.29 19.99
CA ASN A 174 -7.60 -14.22 20.25
C ASN A 174 -7.96 -13.49 18.96
N MET A 175 -9.26 -13.26 18.73
CA MET A 175 -9.79 -12.61 17.53
C MET A 175 -10.13 -11.15 17.81
N ALA A 176 -9.79 -10.28 16.89
CA ALA A 176 -10.19 -8.88 16.82
C ALA A 176 -10.24 -8.43 15.36
N ASN A 177 -10.86 -7.27 15.08
CA ASN A 177 -10.70 -6.56 13.82
C ASN A 177 -10.15 -5.17 14.12
N GLU A 178 -8.97 -4.84 13.59
CA GLU A 178 -8.34 -3.56 13.87
C GLU A 178 -8.92 -2.47 12.96
N TYR A 179 -9.15 -1.29 13.54
CA TYR A 179 -9.84 -0.16 12.95
C TYR A 179 -9.25 0.30 11.61
N THR A 180 -7.93 0.43 11.49
CA THR A 180 -7.32 1.00 10.27
C THR A 180 -7.54 0.08 9.07
N ASN A 181 -7.39 -1.23 9.25
CA ASN A 181 -7.64 -2.22 8.19
C ASN A 181 -9.14 -2.42 7.96
N ALA A 182 -9.94 -2.58 9.02
CA ALA A 182 -11.39 -2.70 8.91
C ALA A 182 -12.04 -1.50 8.19
N SER A 183 -11.47 -0.30 8.31
CA SER A 183 -11.98 0.89 7.61
C SER A 183 -11.90 0.80 6.09
N THR A 184 -10.96 0.01 5.53
CA THR A 184 -10.78 -0.14 4.08
C THR A 184 -11.91 -0.93 3.42
N THR A 185 -12.70 -1.64 4.22
CA THR A 185 -13.69 -2.63 3.76
C THR A 185 -14.90 -2.06 3.04
N SER A 186 -15.19 -0.77 3.14
CA SER A 186 -16.49 -0.16 2.81
C SER A 186 -17.67 -0.74 3.62
N LEU A 187 -17.41 -1.30 4.79
CA LEU A 187 -18.40 -1.87 5.72
C LEU A 187 -18.46 -1.11 7.05
N LEU A 188 -17.45 -0.28 7.38
CA LEU A 188 -17.44 0.56 8.57
C LEU A 188 -18.19 1.86 8.33
N ASN A 189 -19.00 2.28 9.33
CA ASN A 189 -19.52 3.63 9.41
C ASN A 189 -18.42 4.59 9.87
N ALA A 190 -18.04 5.53 9.01
CA ALA A 190 -16.94 6.46 9.28
C ALA A 190 -17.13 7.26 10.58
N ARG A 191 -18.38 7.66 10.91
CA ARG A 191 -18.66 8.49 12.12
C ARG A 191 -18.70 7.65 13.40
N ALA A 192 -19.30 6.46 13.31
CA ALA A 192 -19.36 5.52 14.42
C ALA A 192 -18.02 4.82 14.68
N LYS A 193 -17.18 4.69 13.66
CA LYS A 193 -15.93 3.89 13.67
C LYS A 193 -16.18 2.43 14.04
N ASP A 194 -17.30 1.91 13.57
CA ASP A 194 -17.81 0.58 13.85
C ASP A 194 -18.56 0.07 12.61
N TRP A 195 -18.86 -1.23 12.58
CA TRP A 195 -19.55 -1.88 11.48
C TRP A 195 -20.90 -1.21 11.18
N ASP A 196 -21.13 -0.86 9.91
CA ASP A 196 -22.36 -0.21 9.48
C ASP A 196 -23.49 -1.22 9.29
N GLN A 197 -24.32 -1.38 10.33
CA GLN A 197 -25.43 -2.34 10.34
C GLN A 197 -26.36 -2.16 9.14
N LYS A 198 -26.60 -0.91 8.71
CA LYS A 198 -27.45 -0.62 7.56
C LYS A 198 -26.86 -1.17 6.26
N ILE A 199 -25.56 -1.05 6.05
CA ILE A 199 -24.86 -1.62 4.90
C ILE A 199 -24.93 -3.15 4.96
N LEU A 200 -24.55 -3.75 6.09
CA LEU A 200 -24.54 -5.20 6.26
C LEU A 200 -25.93 -5.80 5.99
N GLU A 201 -26.97 -5.28 6.63
CA GLU A 201 -28.34 -5.74 6.44
C GLU A 201 -28.84 -5.55 5.02
N THR A 202 -28.57 -4.39 4.38
CA THR A 202 -29.07 -4.08 3.05
C THR A 202 -28.43 -4.98 2.00
N PHE A 203 -27.13 -5.27 2.12
CA PHE A 203 -26.44 -6.22 1.25
C PHE A 203 -26.67 -7.69 1.64
N GLY A 204 -27.31 -7.92 2.80
CA GLY A 204 -27.60 -9.25 3.33
C GLY A 204 -26.32 -10.01 3.66
N ILE A 205 -25.37 -9.31 4.27
CA ILE A 205 -24.13 -9.87 4.83
C ILE A 205 -24.42 -10.22 6.30
N PRO A 206 -24.08 -11.45 6.76
CA PRO A 206 -24.33 -11.85 8.14
C PRO A 206 -23.61 -10.94 9.13
N THR A 207 -24.34 -10.32 10.05
CA THR A 207 -23.76 -9.34 11.01
C THR A 207 -23.00 -10.00 12.15
N HIS A 208 -23.35 -11.24 12.50
CA HIS A 208 -22.77 -11.98 13.63
C HIS A 208 -21.30 -12.39 13.40
N ILE A 209 -20.83 -12.44 12.15
CA ILE A 209 -19.47 -12.88 11.83
C ILE A 209 -18.41 -11.84 12.21
N PHE A 210 -18.79 -10.58 12.36
CA PHE A 210 -17.88 -9.49 12.64
C PHE A 210 -17.59 -9.36 14.14
N LYS A 211 -16.31 -9.25 14.49
CA LYS A 211 -15.86 -8.97 15.87
C LYS A 211 -15.91 -7.48 16.14
N ASP A 212 -15.87 -7.12 17.43
CA ASP A 212 -15.72 -5.74 17.85
C ASP A 212 -14.47 -5.12 17.23
N VAL A 213 -14.60 -3.85 16.82
CA VAL A 213 -13.49 -3.09 16.26
C VAL A 213 -12.59 -2.62 17.40
N VAL A 214 -11.30 -2.98 17.34
CA VAL A 214 -10.29 -2.52 18.28
C VAL A 214 -9.40 -1.44 17.67
N MET A 215 -8.81 -0.61 18.49
CA MET A 215 -7.88 0.43 18.05
C MET A 215 -6.43 -0.06 18.11
N ALA A 216 -5.59 0.50 17.26
CA ALA A 216 -4.16 0.29 17.34
C ALA A 216 -3.61 0.61 18.74
N GLY A 217 -2.70 -0.21 19.25
CA GLY A 217 -2.21 -0.18 20.63
C GLY A 217 -2.90 -1.19 21.56
N THR A 218 -3.95 -1.88 21.10
CA THR A 218 -4.60 -2.94 21.88
C THR A 218 -3.67 -4.15 22.03
N GLU A 219 -3.52 -4.63 23.26
CA GLU A 219 -2.83 -5.90 23.54
C GLU A 219 -3.78 -7.07 23.23
N LEU A 220 -3.38 -7.93 22.29
CA LEU A 220 -4.17 -9.11 21.92
C LEU A 220 -3.84 -10.33 22.79
N GLY A 221 -2.71 -10.33 23.46
CA GLY A 221 -2.25 -11.38 24.37
C GLY A 221 -0.86 -11.90 24.06
N MET A 222 -0.45 -12.94 24.78
CA MET A 222 0.80 -13.65 24.55
C MET A 222 0.67 -14.58 23.34
N VAL A 223 1.77 -14.85 22.65
CA VAL A 223 1.79 -15.93 21.67
C VAL A 223 1.49 -17.28 22.34
N LYS A 224 0.92 -18.21 21.58
CA LYS A 224 0.62 -19.57 22.03
C LYS A 224 1.88 -20.30 22.50
N PRO A 225 1.78 -21.24 23.45
CA PRO A 225 2.97 -21.99 23.94
C PRO A 225 3.74 -22.73 22.84
N GLU A 226 3.03 -23.27 21.83
CA GLU A 226 3.65 -23.96 20.69
C GLU A 226 4.45 -22.99 19.80
N ILE A 227 3.97 -21.76 19.63
CA ILE A 227 4.70 -20.72 18.89
C ILE A 227 5.92 -20.28 19.71
N ALA A 228 5.73 -20.02 21.01
CA ALA A 228 6.84 -19.67 21.90
C ALA A 228 7.94 -20.75 21.90
N ALA A 229 7.57 -22.03 21.84
CA ALA A 229 8.51 -23.14 21.75
C ALA A 229 9.26 -23.14 20.40
N ALA A 230 8.58 -22.80 19.30
CA ALA A 230 9.18 -22.75 17.97
C ALA A 230 10.18 -21.59 17.83
N ILE A 231 9.83 -20.39 18.32
CA ILE A 231 10.68 -19.19 18.20
C ILE A 231 11.70 -19.05 19.33
N GLY A 232 11.46 -19.74 20.48
CA GLY A 232 12.37 -19.80 21.63
C GLY A 232 12.21 -18.69 22.66
N TYR A 233 11.19 -17.82 22.57
CA TYR A 233 10.81 -16.77 23.53
C TYR A 233 9.30 -16.53 23.49
N MET A 234 8.75 -15.70 24.38
CA MET A 234 7.30 -15.53 24.53
C MET A 234 6.91 -14.03 24.49
N PRO A 235 6.80 -13.42 23.30
CA PRO A 235 6.39 -12.02 23.16
C PRO A 235 4.88 -11.82 23.35
N ARG A 236 4.49 -10.58 23.66
CA ARG A 236 3.10 -10.13 23.58
C ARG A 236 2.80 -9.64 22.17
N VAL A 237 1.58 -9.83 21.69
CA VAL A 237 1.08 -9.25 20.44
C VAL A 237 0.39 -7.95 20.76
N ILE A 238 0.92 -6.85 20.23
CA ILE A 238 0.29 -5.52 20.24
C ILE A 238 -0.23 -5.25 18.83
N VAL A 239 -1.50 -5.01 18.71
CA VAL A 239 -2.13 -4.69 17.42
C VAL A 239 -1.63 -3.32 16.96
N PRO A 240 -0.87 -3.19 15.85
CA PRO A 240 -0.46 -1.90 15.32
C PRO A 240 -1.61 -1.24 14.53
N ALA A 241 -1.35 -0.19 13.77
CA ALA A 241 -2.23 0.19 12.67
C ALA A 241 -2.04 -0.88 11.58
N THR A 242 -2.92 -1.88 11.54
CA THR A 242 -2.71 -3.12 10.76
C THR A 242 -2.83 -2.95 9.25
N HIS A 243 -3.35 -1.81 8.77
CA HIS A 243 -3.18 -1.40 7.38
C HIS A 243 -1.81 -0.74 7.21
N ASP A 244 -0.94 -1.29 6.35
CA ASP A 244 0.44 -0.85 6.10
C ASP A 244 0.58 0.68 5.94
N THR A 245 -0.31 1.28 5.15
CA THR A 245 -0.36 2.74 4.99
C THR A 245 -0.79 3.47 6.26
N GLY A 246 -1.60 2.82 7.13
CA GLY A 246 -1.95 3.36 8.44
C GLY A 246 -0.73 3.48 9.34
N SER A 247 0.10 2.45 9.36
CA SER A 247 1.39 2.47 10.02
C SER A 247 2.34 3.48 9.38
N ALA A 248 2.45 3.51 8.05
CA ALA A 248 3.33 4.46 7.36
C ALA A 248 3.02 5.92 7.70
N TYR A 249 1.74 6.30 7.78
CA TYR A 249 1.33 7.67 8.16
C TYR A 249 1.72 8.04 9.59
N LEU A 250 1.70 7.07 10.51
CA LEU A 250 2.13 7.32 11.89
C LEU A 250 3.61 7.68 11.97
N ALA A 251 4.44 7.02 11.16
CA ALA A 251 5.88 7.23 11.12
C ALA A 251 6.33 8.50 10.38
N VAL A 252 5.41 9.22 9.73
CA VAL A 252 5.77 10.48 9.05
C VAL A 252 6.28 11.50 10.06
N PRO A 253 7.51 12.01 9.92
CA PRO A 253 8.09 12.99 10.84
C PRO A 253 7.56 14.41 10.56
N ALA A 254 6.22 14.56 10.52
CA ALA A 254 5.56 15.83 10.26
C ALA A 254 5.87 16.84 11.37
N ARG A 255 6.17 18.08 10.97
CA ARG A 255 6.56 19.15 11.88
C ARG A 255 5.36 19.96 12.42
N ASP A 256 4.21 19.85 11.74
CA ASP A 256 2.97 20.53 12.11
C ASP A 256 1.73 19.76 11.61
N ASP A 257 0.55 20.23 11.99
CA ASP A 257 -0.72 19.63 11.61
C ASP A 257 -1.15 19.94 10.15
N ASP A 258 -0.50 20.91 9.48
CA ASP A 258 -0.79 21.31 8.11
C ASP A 258 0.15 20.65 7.09
N ALA A 259 0.74 19.51 7.46
CA ALA A 259 1.55 18.69 6.60
C ALA A 259 0.68 17.78 5.72
N VAL A 260 1.07 17.61 4.45
CA VAL A 260 0.57 16.57 3.56
C VAL A 260 1.49 15.36 3.67
N PHE A 261 0.91 14.17 3.64
CA PHE A 261 1.60 12.89 3.76
C PHE A 261 1.50 12.13 2.44
N LEU A 262 2.60 11.54 2.02
CA LEU A 262 2.69 10.69 0.83
C LEU A 262 3.40 9.39 1.21
N SER A 263 2.65 8.32 1.33
CA SER A 263 3.21 6.97 1.35
C SER A 263 3.49 6.55 -0.09
N SER A 264 4.77 6.51 -0.48
CA SER A 264 5.22 6.28 -1.85
C SER A 264 5.82 4.89 -2.00
N GLY A 265 5.07 4.02 -2.64
CA GLY A 265 5.42 2.65 -3.01
C GLY A 265 4.91 2.32 -4.41
N THR A 266 4.50 1.07 -4.63
CA THR A 266 3.79 0.66 -5.87
C THR A 266 2.59 1.58 -6.12
N TRP A 267 1.80 1.86 -5.09
CA TRP A 267 0.83 2.94 -5.03
C TRP A 267 1.43 4.17 -4.35
N SER A 268 0.91 5.34 -4.68
CA SER A 268 1.14 6.60 -3.96
C SER A 268 -0.13 7.01 -3.24
N LEU A 269 -0.12 6.97 -1.91
CA LEU A 269 -1.26 7.35 -1.08
C LEU A 269 -0.99 8.74 -0.52
N LEU A 270 -1.57 9.76 -1.16
CA LEU A 270 -1.37 11.18 -0.84
C LEU A 270 -2.57 11.74 -0.10
N GLY A 271 -2.36 12.32 1.07
CA GLY A 271 -3.43 12.90 1.88
C GLY A 271 -2.97 13.54 3.16
N ILE A 272 -3.90 13.69 4.08
CA ILE A 272 -3.71 14.35 5.37
C ILE A 272 -4.32 13.53 6.51
N GLU A 273 -3.90 13.79 7.74
CA GLU A 273 -4.61 13.33 8.93
C GLU A 273 -5.72 14.30 9.32
N ASN A 274 -6.89 13.77 9.64
CA ASN A 274 -8.07 14.51 10.08
C ASN A 274 -8.70 13.90 11.35
N GLN A 275 -9.36 14.75 12.15
CA GLN A 275 -10.11 14.30 13.33
C GLN A 275 -11.49 13.70 12.98
N GLY A 276 -12.08 14.11 11.87
CA GLY A 276 -13.37 13.64 11.41
C GLY A 276 -13.40 13.34 9.92
N PRO A 277 -14.34 12.51 9.43
CA PRO A 277 -14.39 12.13 8.03
C PRO A 277 -14.96 13.27 7.16
N ILE A 278 -14.43 13.41 5.95
CA ILE A 278 -14.93 14.31 4.91
C ILE A 278 -15.67 13.48 3.86
N THR A 279 -16.99 13.40 3.99
CA THR A 279 -17.85 12.55 3.12
C THR A 279 -18.76 13.37 2.21
N SER A 280 -18.29 14.53 1.73
CA SER A 280 -19.02 15.41 0.83
C SER A 280 -19.15 14.81 -0.58
N ALA A 281 -20.12 15.32 -1.37
CA ALA A 281 -20.23 14.95 -2.77
C ALA A 281 -18.97 15.36 -3.56
N ALA A 282 -18.34 16.47 -3.20
CA ALA A 282 -17.10 16.94 -3.83
C ALA A 282 -15.93 15.96 -3.54
N SER A 283 -15.73 15.53 -2.29
CA SER A 283 -14.68 14.57 -1.95
C SER A 283 -14.87 13.23 -2.69
N ARG A 284 -16.12 12.76 -2.81
CA ARG A 284 -16.43 11.56 -3.59
C ARG A 284 -16.08 11.71 -5.08
N LEU A 285 -16.45 12.84 -5.70
CA LEU A 285 -16.17 13.09 -7.11
C LEU A 285 -14.68 13.25 -7.40
N GLN A 286 -13.92 13.73 -6.43
CA GLN A 286 -12.46 13.87 -6.48
C GLN A 286 -11.73 12.58 -6.11
N ASN A 287 -12.45 11.47 -5.83
CA ASN A 287 -11.90 10.17 -5.47
C ASN A 287 -11.07 10.15 -4.17
N PHE A 288 -11.46 10.96 -3.17
CA PHE A 288 -10.84 10.87 -1.85
C PHE A 288 -11.52 9.81 -0.98
N THR A 289 -10.71 9.14 -0.16
CA THR A 289 -11.12 8.13 0.82
C THR A 289 -10.82 8.58 2.24
N ASN A 290 -11.60 8.11 3.22
CA ASN A 290 -11.43 8.40 4.65
C ASN A 290 -11.09 7.11 5.39
N GLU A 291 -9.87 6.65 5.24
CA GLU A 291 -9.40 5.44 5.92
C GLU A 291 -9.02 5.72 7.37
N GLY A 292 -9.12 4.71 8.21
CA GLY A 292 -8.75 4.80 9.62
C GLY A 292 -7.27 5.09 9.82
N GLY A 293 -6.95 5.92 10.79
CA GLY A 293 -5.61 6.23 11.27
C GLY A 293 -5.47 5.97 12.77
N TYR A 294 -4.26 6.06 13.29
CA TYR A 294 -3.97 5.87 14.71
C TYR A 294 -4.81 6.78 15.60
N GLN A 295 -5.19 6.30 16.79
CA GLN A 295 -6.07 6.98 17.73
C GLN A 295 -7.44 7.37 17.15
N GLY A 296 -7.95 6.61 16.19
CA GLY A 296 -9.24 6.86 15.57
C GLY A 296 -9.27 8.11 14.68
N ARG A 297 -8.14 8.62 14.28
CA ARG A 297 -8.03 9.65 13.24
C ARG A 297 -8.45 9.09 11.89
N PHE A 298 -8.58 9.96 10.91
CA PHE A 298 -8.82 9.61 9.52
C PHE A 298 -7.62 10.02 8.68
N ARG A 299 -7.21 9.14 7.81
CA ARG A 299 -6.34 9.44 6.69
C ARG A 299 -7.27 9.84 5.53
N PHE A 300 -7.42 11.12 5.31
CA PHE A 300 -8.17 11.63 4.16
C PHE A 300 -7.21 11.73 2.98
N LEU A 301 -7.25 10.74 2.12
CA LEU A 301 -6.24 10.52 1.09
C LEU A 301 -6.83 10.12 -0.26
N LYS A 302 -5.99 10.16 -1.28
CA LYS A 302 -6.26 9.71 -2.64
C LYS A 302 -5.24 8.63 -3.01
N ASN A 303 -5.74 7.52 -3.51
CA ASN A 303 -4.91 6.48 -4.11
C ASN A 303 -4.53 6.92 -5.53
N ILE A 304 -3.24 7.06 -5.78
CA ILE A 304 -2.65 7.45 -7.07
C ILE A 304 -1.81 6.27 -7.53
N MET A 305 -1.84 5.96 -8.82
CA MET A 305 -0.93 5.00 -9.41
C MET A 305 0.49 5.55 -9.31
N GLY A 306 1.27 4.98 -8.38
CA GLY A 306 2.56 5.53 -7.98
C GLY A 306 3.73 5.01 -8.81
N LEU A 307 4.71 4.43 -8.11
CA LEU A 307 5.93 3.92 -8.75
C LEU A 307 5.68 2.67 -9.62
N TRP A 308 4.47 2.12 -9.61
CA TRP A 308 4.06 0.99 -10.45
C TRP A 308 4.43 1.18 -11.93
N MET A 309 4.19 2.38 -12.49
CA MET A 309 4.54 2.66 -13.89
C MET A 309 6.06 2.58 -14.12
N ILE A 310 6.85 3.17 -13.22
CA ILE A 310 8.32 3.15 -13.30
C ILE A 310 8.85 1.72 -13.13
N GLN A 311 8.30 0.98 -12.17
CA GLN A 311 8.64 -0.42 -11.93
C GLN A 311 8.29 -1.30 -13.13
N SER A 312 7.14 -1.07 -13.76
CA SER A 312 6.69 -1.83 -14.93
C SER A 312 7.57 -1.56 -16.15
N ILE A 313 7.89 -0.30 -16.45
CA ILE A 313 8.82 0.06 -17.52
C ILE A 313 10.19 -0.59 -17.29
N ARG A 314 10.72 -0.53 -16.06
CA ARG A 314 12.00 -1.16 -15.73
C ARG A 314 11.99 -2.68 -15.97
N ARG A 315 10.93 -3.37 -15.56
CA ARG A 315 10.77 -4.82 -15.80
C ARG A 315 10.69 -5.12 -17.29
N GLU A 316 9.90 -4.36 -18.02
CA GLU A 316 9.74 -4.52 -19.47
C GLU A 316 11.08 -4.37 -20.20
N LEU A 317 11.89 -3.36 -19.83
CA LEU A 317 13.24 -3.19 -20.36
C LEU A 317 14.20 -4.33 -20.01
N ASN A 318 14.01 -4.98 -18.87
CA ASN A 318 14.79 -6.15 -18.43
C ASN A 318 14.23 -7.48 -18.97
N GLY A 319 13.19 -7.47 -19.80
CA GLY A 319 12.58 -8.67 -20.37
C GLY A 319 11.85 -9.54 -19.33
N VAL A 320 11.47 -8.97 -18.19
CA VAL A 320 10.75 -9.67 -17.11
C VAL A 320 9.25 -9.38 -17.25
N SER A 321 8.47 -10.43 -17.51
CA SER A 321 7.01 -10.33 -17.42
C SER A 321 6.61 -10.44 -15.94
N TYR A 322 5.87 -9.48 -15.44
CA TYR A 322 5.42 -9.44 -14.05
C TYR A 322 3.90 -9.42 -13.95
N VAL A 323 3.38 -10.30 -13.11
CA VAL A 323 2.07 -10.13 -12.51
C VAL A 323 2.30 -10.10 -11.00
N GLU A 324 1.88 -9.02 -10.33
CA GLU A 324 2.07 -8.85 -8.88
C GLU A 324 1.60 -10.10 -8.14
N GLY A 325 2.46 -10.67 -7.28
CA GLY A 325 2.16 -11.86 -6.51
C GLY A 325 2.12 -13.18 -7.29
N LYS A 326 2.61 -13.26 -8.52
CA LYS A 326 2.79 -14.53 -9.25
C LYS A 326 4.27 -14.91 -9.32
N ASP A 327 4.54 -16.20 -9.07
CA ASP A 327 5.89 -16.76 -9.10
C ASP A 327 6.52 -16.62 -10.49
N ASP A 328 7.58 -15.82 -10.59
CA ASP A 328 8.38 -15.67 -11.82
C ASP A 328 9.18 -16.95 -12.16
N SER A 329 9.33 -17.89 -11.21
CA SER A 329 10.06 -19.14 -11.43
C SER A 329 9.35 -20.11 -12.38
N ALA A 330 8.05 -19.88 -12.65
CA ALA A 330 7.24 -20.70 -13.56
C ALA A 330 7.09 -20.11 -14.98
N SER A 331 7.58 -18.90 -15.25
CA SER A 331 7.59 -18.34 -16.59
C SER A 331 8.78 -18.88 -17.37
N GLU A 332 8.56 -19.94 -18.16
CA GLU A 332 9.43 -20.23 -19.29
C GLU A 332 9.58 -18.95 -20.11
N THR A 333 10.80 -18.45 -20.20
CA THR A 333 11.20 -17.38 -21.11
C THR A 333 10.66 -17.70 -22.50
N LYS A 334 9.53 -17.10 -22.87
CA LYS A 334 9.15 -17.06 -24.28
C LYS A 334 10.12 -16.12 -24.96
N PRO A 335 10.95 -16.60 -25.89
CA PRO A 335 11.76 -15.68 -26.68
C PRO A 335 10.82 -14.71 -27.40
N HIS A 336 11.17 -13.46 -27.40
CA HIS A 336 10.55 -12.44 -28.23
C HIS A 336 10.58 -12.96 -29.68
N GLU A 337 9.47 -13.52 -30.18
CA GLU A 337 9.32 -13.79 -31.59
C GLU A 337 9.21 -12.43 -32.31
N THR A 338 10.33 -12.06 -32.92
CA THR A 338 10.35 -11.01 -33.93
C THR A 338 9.42 -11.42 -35.07
N HIS A 339 8.19 -10.94 -35.05
CA HIS A 339 7.28 -11.07 -36.19
C HIS A 339 7.76 -10.14 -37.30
N THR A 340 8.50 -10.75 -38.25
CA THR A 340 8.76 -10.19 -39.55
C THR A 340 7.49 -10.14 -40.38
N GLN A 341 7.17 -8.90 -40.79
CA GLN A 341 6.45 -8.48 -41.99
C GLN A 341 5.21 -9.29 -42.48
N GLY A 342 4.10 -8.60 -42.45
CA GLY A 342 2.92 -8.93 -43.26
C GLY A 342 1.98 -7.74 -43.40
N ALA A 343 2.08 -7.04 -44.54
CA ALA A 343 1.07 -6.24 -45.22
C ALA A 343 0.28 -5.13 -44.45
N SER A 344 0.52 -3.91 -44.88
CA SER A 344 -0.22 -2.67 -44.67
C SER A 344 -1.75 -2.83 -44.61
N THR A 345 -2.35 -2.44 -43.49
CA THR A 345 -3.75 -2.07 -43.35
C THR A 345 -3.86 -0.63 -42.83
N PRO A 346 -4.80 0.20 -43.31
CA PRO A 346 -4.87 1.61 -42.93
C PRO A 346 -5.57 1.81 -41.60
N ALA A 347 -5.20 2.88 -40.91
CA ALA A 347 -5.74 3.38 -39.64
C ALA A 347 -5.68 2.34 -38.49
N THR A 348 -4.49 2.18 -37.95
CA THR A 348 -4.30 1.45 -36.70
C THR A 348 -5.11 2.11 -35.60
N ASP A 349 -6.03 1.33 -35.01
CA ASP A 349 -6.69 1.69 -33.77
C ASP A 349 -5.60 1.99 -32.72
N ILE A 350 -5.61 3.20 -32.14
CA ILE A 350 -4.63 3.62 -31.14
C ILE A 350 -4.55 2.59 -29.99
N ALA A 351 -5.63 1.87 -29.70
CA ALA A 351 -5.72 0.90 -28.63
C ALA A 351 -4.76 -0.30 -28.77
N THR A 352 -4.34 -0.64 -30.00
CA THR A 352 -3.44 -1.79 -30.27
C THR A 352 -2.11 -1.38 -30.86
N LYS A 353 -1.81 -0.07 -30.89
CA LYS A 353 -0.58 0.45 -31.49
C LYS A 353 0.63 0.14 -30.62
N HIS A 354 1.68 -0.40 -31.20
CA HIS A 354 3.00 -0.56 -30.63
C HIS A 354 3.92 0.59 -31.01
N TYR A 355 4.84 0.95 -30.13
CA TYR A 355 5.80 2.03 -30.31
C TYR A 355 7.22 1.51 -30.15
N GLU A 356 8.05 1.79 -31.16
CA GLU A 356 9.47 1.54 -31.08
C GLU A 356 10.17 2.81 -30.57
N LEU A 357 10.69 2.75 -29.35
CA LEU A 357 11.46 3.85 -28.76
C LEU A 357 12.95 3.60 -28.90
N GLU A 358 13.71 4.67 -29.11
CA GLU A 358 15.16 4.63 -29.05
C GLU A 358 15.59 4.35 -27.60
N ILE A 359 16.47 3.36 -27.42
CA ILE A 359 17.07 3.03 -26.13
C ILE A 359 18.39 3.77 -26.03
N GLU A 360 18.54 4.60 -25.01
CA GLU A 360 19.77 5.35 -24.79
C GLU A 360 20.94 4.41 -24.43
N PRO A 361 22.17 4.71 -24.87
CA PRO A 361 23.34 3.86 -24.58
C PRO A 361 23.56 3.54 -23.09
N ALA A 362 23.09 4.42 -22.19
CA ALA A 362 23.16 4.20 -20.75
C ALA A 362 22.29 3.02 -20.28
N LEU A 363 21.27 2.63 -21.06
CA LEU A 363 20.38 1.51 -20.78
C LEU A 363 20.78 0.21 -21.50
N GLU A 364 21.80 0.23 -22.40
CA GLU A 364 22.33 -0.96 -23.09
C GLU A 364 23.20 -1.79 -22.13
N LYS A 365 22.59 -2.50 -21.19
CA LYS A 365 23.24 -3.32 -20.17
C LYS A 365 22.37 -4.52 -19.76
N ASP A 366 22.97 -5.50 -19.08
CA ASP A 366 22.27 -6.74 -18.68
C ASP A 366 21.09 -6.49 -17.75
N GLN A 367 21.17 -5.45 -16.88
CA GLN A 367 20.09 -5.05 -16.00
C GLN A 367 20.00 -3.53 -15.87
N VAL A 368 18.82 -2.98 -16.18
CA VAL A 368 18.47 -1.57 -15.99
C VAL A 368 17.97 -1.36 -14.57
N GLY A 369 18.64 -0.46 -13.83
CA GLY A 369 18.25 -0.04 -12.48
C GLY A 369 17.39 1.23 -12.47
N PHE A 370 16.86 1.60 -11.30
CA PHE A 370 16.13 2.86 -11.15
C PHE A 370 17.03 4.09 -11.39
N ALA A 371 18.28 4.04 -10.94
CA ALA A 371 19.24 5.13 -11.14
C ALA A 371 19.46 5.43 -12.62
N ASP A 372 19.47 4.40 -13.47
CA ASP A 372 19.64 4.54 -14.91
C ASP A 372 18.45 5.23 -15.57
N LEU A 373 17.23 4.86 -15.13
CA LEU A 373 16.00 5.50 -15.59
C LEU A 373 15.93 6.98 -15.19
N ILE A 374 16.41 7.32 -13.99
CA ILE A 374 16.53 8.71 -13.54
C ILE A 374 17.53 9.48 -14.41
N GLU A 375 18.68 8.88 -14.70
CA GLU A 375 19.72 9.51 -15.52
C GLU A 375 19.20 9.87 -16.92
N VAL A 376 18.57 8.93 -17.62
CA VAL A 376 18.03 9.18 -18.97
C VAL A 376 16.86 10.16 -18.94
N ALA A 377 16.01 10.11 -17.91
CA ALA A 377 14.92 11.06 -17.75
C ALA A 377 15.41 12.50 -17.54
N ARG A 378 16.48 12.69 -16.78
CA ARG A 378 17.12 14.01 -16.60
C ARG A 378 17.74 14.51 -17.91
N ALA A 379 18.38 13.62 -18.67
CA ALA A 379 19.02 13.98 -19.96
C ALA A 379 17.99 14.33 -21.05
N ALA A 380 16.75 13.90 -20.92
CA ALA A 380 15.68 14.10 -21.91
C ALA A 380 14.96 15.47 -21.79
N GLU A 381 15.52 16.44 -21.05
CA GLU A 381 14.96 17.79 -21.04
C GLU A 381 15.19 18.47 -22.42
N PRO A 382 14.20 19.17 -23.01
CA PRO A 382 13.00 19.73 -22.34
C PRO A 382 11.66 19.01 -22.65
N PHE A 383 11.57 17.71 -22.77
CA PHE A 383 10.31 17.02 -23.01
C PHE A 383 9.29 17.30 -21.89
N SER A 384 8.08 17.80 -22.21
CA SER A 384 7.11 18.35 -21.25
C SER A 384 5.73 17.70 -21.27
N THR A 385 5.52 16.66 -22.10
CA THR A 385 4.25 15.93 -22.18
C THR A 385 3.91 15.27 -20.84
N THR A 386 2.64 15.32 -20.48
CA THR A 386 2.10 14.65 -19.28
C THR A 386 0.81 13.91 -19.57
N ILE A 387 0.53 12.86 -18.81
CA ILE A 387 -0.64 12.00 -18.94
C ILE A 387 -1.42 11.94 -17.62
N ASN A 388 -2.67 11.47 -17.67
CA ASN A 388 -3.41 11.14 -16.46
C ASN A 388 -2.90 9.80 -15.90
N VAL A 389 -2.11 9.86 -14.83
CA VAL A 389 -1.56 8.66 -14.17
C VAL A 389 -2.63 7.77 -13.52
N ASN A 390 -3.84 8.27 -13.30
CA ASN A 390 -4.97 7.53 -12.73
C ASN A 390 -5.91 6.96 -13.80
N ASP A 391 -5.46 6.81 -15.04
CA ASP A 391 -6.21 6.13 -16.07
C ASP A 391 -6.20 4.60 -15.83
N ASP A 392 -7.39 4.00 -15.78
CA ASP A 392 -7.54 2.55 -15.50
C ASP A 392 -6.76 1.67 -16.48
N ARG A 393 -6.46 2.15 -17.68
CA ARG A 393 -5.66 1.45 -18.70
C ARG A 393 -4.19 1.25 -18.27
N LEU A 394 -3.69 2.04 -17.30
CA LEU A 394 -2.35 1.91 -16.75
C LEU A 394 -2.26 0.89 -15.58
N LEU A 395 -3.40 0.34 -15.13
CA LEU A 395 -3.44 -0.60 -14.00
C LEU A 395 -2.71 -1.91 -14.28
N ALA A 396 -2.95 -2.50 -15.47
CA ALA A 396 -2.35 -3.78 -15.85
C ALA A 396 -2.26 -3.89 -17.39
N PRO A 397 -1.51 -3.02 -18.07
CA PRO A 397 -1.35 -3.11 -19.52
C PRO A 397 -0.37 -4.25 -19.88
N ASP A 398 -0.55 -4.82 -21.08
CA ASP A 398 0.40 -5.79 -21.63
C ASP A 398 1.82 -5.19 -21.82
N SER A 399 1.88 -3.91 -22.17
CA SER A 399 3.10 -3.09 -22.22
C SER A 399 2.81 -1.71 -21.62
N MET A 400 3.56 -1.35 -20.58
CA MET A 400 3.48 -0.03 -19.96
C MET A 400 4.06 1.04 -20.88
N ILE A 401 5.11 0.72 -21.59
CA ILE A 401 5.76 1.61 -22.58
C ILE A 401 4.75 2.04 -23.63
N ASP A 402 4.07 1.07 -24.26
CA ASP A 402 3.06 1.33 -25.26
C ASP A 402 1.87 2.11 -24.70
N GLU A 403 1.41 1.77 -23.49
CA GLU A 403 0.23 2.41 -22.93
C GLU A 403 0.48 3.86 -22.55
N VAL A 404 1.65 4.21 -22.06
CA VAL A 404 2.06 5.61 -21.84
C VAL A 404 2.10 6.38 -23.18
N CYS A 405 2.70 5.80 -24.23
CA CYS A 405 2.73 6.40 -25.56
C CYS A 405 1.32 6.58 -26.14
N ARG A 406 0.44 5.58 -25.99
CA ARG A 406 -0.98 5.68 -26.40
C ARG A 406 -1.71 6.78 -25.62
N ALA A 407 -1.42 6.95 -24.33
CA ALA A 407 -2.01 8.00 -23.53
C ALA A 407 -1.60 9.40 -24.02
N CYS A 408 -0.33 9.59 -24.39
CA CYS A 408 0.14 10.83 -25.01
C CYS A 408 -0.56 11.10 -26.35
N GLU A 409 -0.62 10.10 -27.24
CA GLU A 409 -1.28 10.24 -28.54
C GLU A 409 -2.78 10.54 -28.39
N ARG A 410 -3.49 9.86 -27.47
CA ARG A 410 -4.93 10.11 -27.19
C ARG A 410 -5.18 11.53 -26.68
N SER A 411 -4.24 12.10 -25.93
CA SER A 411 -4.36 13.48 -25.43
C SER A 411 -3.94 14.52 -26.46
N GLY A 412 -3.47 14.10 -27.65
CA GLY A 412 -3.01 15.00 -28.71
C GLY A 412 -1.70 15.72 -28.39
N GLN A 413 -0.91 15.18 -27.48
CA GLN A 413 0.39 15.70 -27.07
C GLN A 413 1.51 14.96 -27.82
N ASP A 414 2.76 15.47 -27.70
CA ASP A 414 3.93 14.82 -28.27
C ASP A 414 4.13 13.43 -27.65
N VAL A 415 4.31 12.43 -28.51
CA VAL A 415 4.60 11.05 -28.11
C VAL A 415 6.11 10.89 -27.88
N PRO A 416 6.54 10.28 -26.77
CA PRO A 416 7.95 9.99 -26.50
C PRO A 416 8.61 9.22 -27.67
N ARG A 417 9.86 9.54 -27.97
CA ARG A 417 10.67 8.88 -29.01
C ARG A 417 11.80 8.06 -28.43
N THR A 418 12.19 8.37 -27.19
CA THR A 418 13.24 7.65 -26.45
C THR A 418 12.72 7.19 -25.09
N ILE A 419 13.42 6.26 -24.44
CA ILE A 419 13.06 5.83 -23.07
C ILE A 419 13.22 6.99 -22.10
N GLY A 420 14.20 7.86 -22.28
CA GLY A 420 14.38 9.05 -21.44
C GLY A 420 13.19 10.01 -21.50
N GLU A 421 12.66 10.29 -22.73
CA GLU A 421 11.44 11.10 -22.90
C GLU A 421 10.21 10.43 -22.25
N LEU A 422 10.09 9.09 -22.40
CA LEU A 422 9.04 8.30 -21.76
C LEU A 422 9.10 8.43 -20.23
N MET A 423 10.28 8.20 -19.67
CA MET A 423 10.47 8.29 -18.21
C MET A 423 10.22 9.69 -17.70
N ARG A 424 10.70 10.72 -18.43
CA ARG A 424 10.41 12.10 -18.06
C ARG A 424 8.91 12.41 -18.07
N CYS A 425 8.18 11.93 -19.09
CA CYS A 425 6.72 12.04 -19.13
C CYS A 425 6.08 11.43 -17.87
N VAL A 426 6.49 10.24 -17.45
CA VAL A 426 5.97 9.56 -16.26
C VAL A 426 6.27 10.36 -15.00
N TYR A 427 7.51 10.79 -14.80
CA TYR A 427 7.94 11.57 -13.64
C TYR A 427 7.19 12.90 -13.52
N LEU A 428 7.08 13.66 -14.62
CA LEU A 428 6.33 14.91 -14.65
C LEU A 428 4.84 14.69 -14.37
N SER A 429 4.26 13.63 -14.91
CA SER A 429 2.85 13.28 -14.70
C SER A 429 2.55 12.96 -13.24
N LEU A 430 3.43 12.21 -12.57
CA LEU A 430 3.32 11.92 -11.15
C LEU A 430 3.42 13.20 -10.31
N ALA A 431 4.44 14.03 -10.55
CA ALA A 431 4.63 15.29 -9.82
C ALA A 431 3.44 16.24 -9.97
N GLN A 432 2.89 16.36 -11.18
CA GLN A 432 1.70 17.18 -11.42
C GLN A 432 0.43 16.59 -10.76
N CYS A 433 0.29 15.25 -10.77
CA CYS A 433 -0.83 14.60 -10.09
C CYS A 433 -0.78 14.87 -8.57
N TYR A 434 0.39 14.84 -7.96
CA TYR A 434 0.56 15.19 -6.55
C TYR A 434 0.18 16.65 -6.28
N ALA A 435 0.65 17.58 -7.11
CA ALA A 435 0.32 19.00 -6.97
C ALA A 435 -1.19 19.25 -7.10
N HIS A 436 -1.84 18.67 -8.11
CA HIS A 436 -3.29 18.76 -8.26
C HIS A 436 -4.04 18.15 -7.07
N SER A 437 -3.55 17.02 -6.53
CA SER A 437 -4.18 16.37 -5.37
C SER A 437 -4.06 17.22 -4.11
N ILE A 438 -2.96 17.96 -3.93
CA ILE A 438 -2.80 18.94 -2.83
C ILE A 438 -3.76 20.11 -3.01
N ALA A 439 -3.89 20.66 -4.22
CA ALA A 439 -4.86 21.72 -4.50
C ALA A 439 -6.32 21.25 -4.25
N ASP A 440 -6.65 20.02 -4.62
CA ASP A 440 -7.95 19.41 -4.30
C ASP A 440 -8.17 19.34 -2.78
N LEU A 441 -7.15 18.92 -2.00
CA LEU A 441 -7.20 18.88 -0.54
C LEU A 441 -7.45 20.27 0.04
N GLU A 442 -6.77 21.32 -0.46
CA GLU A 442 -6.99 22.71 -0.02
C GLU A 442 -8.44 23.15 -0.26
N VAL A 443 -8.99 22.86 -1.44
CA VAL A 443 -10.38 23.20 -1.77
C VAL A 443 -11.38 22.44 -0.87
N LEU A 444 -11.14 21.15 -0.64
CA LEU A 444 -12.05 20.28 0.13
C LEU A 444 -12.02 20.56 1.63
N THR A 445 -10.89 21.02 2.15
CA THR A 445 -10.69 21.24 3.60
C THR A 445 -10.74 22.71 4.00
N GLY A 446 -10.51 23.63 3.07
CA GLY A 446 -10.32 25.05 3.36
C GLY A 446 -9.01 25.36 4.09
N ARG A 447 -8.05 24.40 4.11
CA ARG A 447 -6.72 24.54 4.73
C ARG A 447 -5.68 24.88 3.66
N THR A 448 -4.58 25.48 4.07
CA THR A 448 -3.35 25.62 3.26
C THR A 448 -2.27 24.77 3.88
N PHE A 449 -1.50 24.07 3.04
CA PHE A 449 -0.51 23.12 3.53
C PHE A 449 0.90 23.69 3.49
N THR A 450 1.70 23.33 4.50
CA THR A 450 3.04 23.87 4.75
C THR A 450 4.14 23.02 4.15
N SER A 451 3.89 21.72 3.99
CA SER A 451 4.90 20.75 3.54
C SER A 451 4.28 19.48 2.98
N LEU A 452 5.06 18.78 2.16
CA LEU A 452 4.79 17.41 1.72
C LEU A 452 5.84 16.48 2.33
N ASN A 453 5.40 15.45 3.06
CA ASN A 453 6.27 14.47 3.68
C ASN A 453 6.13 13.12 2.97
N VAL A 454 7.23 12.62 2.41
CA VAL A 454 7.28 11.39 1.62
C VAL A 454 7.96 10.29 2.41
N VAL A 455 7.27 9.17 2.64
CA VAL A 455 7.80 7.96 3.29
C VAL A 455 7.69 6.75 2.38
N GLY A 456 8.37 5.67 2.73
CA GLY A 456 8.41 4.45 1.91
C GLY A 456 9.52 4.49 0.85
N GLY A 457 9.57 3.46 0.00
CA GLY A 457 10.64 3.29 -1.00
C GLY A 457 10.81 4.47 -1.95
N GLY A 458 9.72 5.15 -2.30
CA GLY A 458 9.75 6.32 -3.18
C GLY A 458 10.43 7.55 -2.58
N SER A 459 10.66 7.61 -1.27
CA SER A 459 11.44 8.68 -0.64
C SER A 459 12.91 8.70 -1.09
N GLN A 460 13.39 7.60 -1.67
CA GLN A 460 14.75 7.50 -2.23
C GLN A 460 14.85 8.09 -3.64
N ASP A 461 13.73 8.36 -4.31
CA ASP A 461 13.75 8.95 -5.65
C ASP A 461 13.88 10.48 -5.59
N GLY A 462 15.15 10.94 -5.59
CA GLY A 462 15.46 12.37 -5.53
C GLY A 462 14.95 13.15 -6.74
N TYR A 463 14.85 12.52 -7.93
CA TYR A 463 14.37 13.21 -9.12
C TYR A 463 12.86 13.47 -9.05
N LEU A 464 12.08 12.46 -8.64
CA LEU A 464 10.66 12.65 -8.39
C LEU A 464 10.42 13.70 -7.30
N SER A 465 11.22 13.67 -6.23
CA SER A 465 11.13 14.65 -5.12
C SER A 465 11.38 16.08 -5.59
N GLU A 466 12.41 16.31 -6.42
CA GLU A 466 12.70 17.62 -7.03
C GLU A 466 11.57 18.12 -7.92
N LEU A 467 11.05 17.27 -8.82
CA LEU A 467 9.95 17.63 -9.71
C LEU A 467 8.67 17.90 -8.92
N THR A 468 8.40 17.11 -7.88
CA THR A 468 7.23 17.26 -7.01
C THR A 468 7.30 18.57 -6.23
N THR A 469 8.44 18.90 -5.63
CA THR A 469 8.63 20.19 -4.92
C THR A 469 8.39 21.38 -5.84
N ARG A 470 8.91 21.34 -7.07
CA ARG A 470 8.68 22.39 -8.08
C ARG A 470 7.19 22.50 -8.45
N ALA A 471 6.50 21.35 -8.64
CA ALA A 471 5.10 21.35 -9.04
C ALA A 471 4.16 21.80 -7.90
N CYS A 472 4.46 21.43 -6.65
CA CYS A 472 3.63 21.75 -5.48
C CYS A 472 3.90 23.15 -4.92
N GLY A 473 5.11 23.68 -5.11
CA GLY A 473 5.51 24.98 -4.57
C GLY A 473 5.70 25.02 -3.05
N ILE A 474 5.68 23.88 -2.38
CA ILE A 474 5.92 23.72 -0.94
C ILE A 474 7.15 22.84 -0.68
N PRO A 475 7.83 22.99 0.48
CA PRO A 475 8.93 22.10 0.86
C PRO A 475 8.51 20.63 0.89
N LEU A 476 9.43 19.74 0.47
CA LEU A 476 9.25 18.30 0.53
C LEU A 476 10.32 17.69 1.43
N TYR A 477 9.88 16.84 2.36
CA TYR A 477 10.71 16.06 3.27
C TYR A 477 10.63 14.59 2.90
N ALA A 478 11.73 13.99 2.43
CA ALA A 478 11.82 12.62 1.96
C ALA A 478 12.52 11.72 2.99
N GLY A 479 11.81 10.73 3.50
CA GLY A 479 12.24 9.76 4.51
C GLY A 479 11.31 9.75 5.73
N PRO A 480 11.39 8.70 6.54
CA PRO A 480 12.21 7.48 6.37
C PRO A 480 11.70 6.51 5.31
N THR A 481 12.57 5.64 4.81
CA THR A 481 12.22 4.62 3.82
C THR A 481 11.33 3.53 4.41
N GLU A 482 11.64 3.13 5.66
CA GLU A 482 10.96 2.06 6.38
C GLU A 482 9.72 2.55 7.15
N GLY A 483 8.91 3.42 6.51
CA GLY A 483 7.79 4.09 7.18
C GLY A 483 6.77 3.12 7.79
N THR A 484 6.39 2.05 7.08
CA THR A 484 5.41 1.07 7.56
C THR A 484 5.90 0.35 8.81
N ALA A 485 7.08 -0.29 8.73
CA ALA A 485 7.65 -0.99 9.88
C ALA A 485 7.91 -0.06 11.08
N LEU A 486 8.35 1.18 10.83
CA LEU A 486 8.51 2.19 11.88
C LEU A 486 7.18 2.54 12.54
N GLY A 487 6.11 2.70 11.78
CA GLY A 487 4.79 2.97 12.36
C GLY A 487 4.24 1.82 13.17
N ASN A 488 4.47 0.58 12.73
CA ASN A 488 4.14 -0.62 13.50
C ASN A 488 4.91 -0.64 14.83
N LEU A 489 6.24 -0.50 14.80
CA LEU A 489 7.08 -0.42 16.00
C LEU A 489 6.67 0.75 16.91
N ALA A 490 6.30 1.88 16.31
CA ALA A 490 5.87 3.08 17.00
C ALA A 490 4.66 2.83 17.92
N VAL A 491 3.65 2.12 17.41
CA VAL A 491 2.47 1.75 18.21
C VAL A 491 2.89 0.89 19.40
N GLN A 492 3.78 -0.08 19.20
CA GLN A 492 4.28 -0.96 20.24
C GLN A 492 5.07 -0.18 21.30
N MET A 493 5.94 0.74 20.86
CA MET A 493 6.77 1.57 21.76
C MET A 493 5.92 2.55 22.59
N ILE A 494 4.87 3.13 21.99
CA ILE A 494 3.91 3.97 22.72
C ILE A 494 3.11 3.12 23.72
N ALA A 495 2.64 1.94 23.32
CA ALA A 495 1.89 1.04 24.20
C ALA A 495 2.73 0.55 25.39
N ASP A 496 4.04 0.44 25.21
CA ASP A 496 5.01 0.06 26.26
C ASP A 496 5.51 1.27 27.08
N GLY A 497 5.05 2.49 26.77
CA GLY A 497 5.37 3.71 27.53
C GLY A 497 6.75 4.31 27.27
N LEU A 498 7.39 3.98 26.12
CA LEU A 498 8.65 4.62 25.71
C LEU A 498 8.47 6.03 25.19
N PHE A 499 7.33 6.33 24.60
CA PHE A 499 6.95 7.66 24.12
C PHE A 499 5.60 8.06 24.71
N ASP A 500 5.51 9.29 25.19
CA ASP A 500 4.28 9.82 25.80
C ASP A 500 3.23 10.21 24.74
N SER A 501 3.67 10.49 23.52
CA SER A 501 2.80 10.95 22.43
C SER A 501 3.34 10.60 21.03
N VAL A 502 2.46 10.70 20.04
CA VAL A 502 2.84 10.62 18.61
C VAL A 502 3.81 11.76 18.23
N ALA A 503 3.68 12.92 18.84
CA ALA A 503 4.56 14.06 18.55
C ALA A 503 5.99 13.80 19.02
N ASP A 504 6.17 13.22 20.23
CA ASP A 504 7.48 12.86 20.75
C ASP A 504 8.13 11.75 19.89
N LEU A 505 7.33 10.77 19.49
CA LEU A 505 7.77 9.72 18.59
C LEU A 505 8.23 10.30 17.23
N ARG A 506 7.44 11.15 16.58
CA ARG A 506 7.77 11.76 15.29
C ARG A 506 9.04 12.61 15.36
N THR A 507 9.26 13.27 16.50
CA THR A 507 10.50 14.01 16.76
C THR A 507 11.68 13.06 16.81
N ASN A 508 11.55 11.95 17.53
CA ASN A 508 12.62 10.94 17.61
C ASN A 508 12.89 10.28 16.25
N ILE A 509 11.85 9.99 15.45
CA ILE A 509 12.02 9.49 14.08
C ILE A 509 12.82 10.49 13.23
N ALA A 510 12.50 11.80 13.31
CA ALA A 510 13.23 12.82 12.57
C ALA A 510 14.70 12.94 12.99
N GLU A 511 15.01 12.65 14.26
CA GLU A 511 16.39 12.66 14.80
C GLU A 511 17.14 11.35 14.50
N SER A 512 16.41 10.22 14.42
CA SER A 512 17.01 8.90 14.23
C SER A 512 17.30 8.56 12.76
N PHE A 513 16.54 9.14 11.84
CA PHE A 513 16.64 8.78 10.41
C PHE A 513 16.95 10.00 9.56
N ASN A 514 17.65 9.74 8.45
CA ASN A 514 17.96 10.79 7.49
C ASN A 514 16.69 11.20 6.72
N VAL A 515 16.29 12.47 6.89
CA VAL A 515 15.21 13.09 6.13
C VAL A 515 15.82 14.13 5.21
N VAL A 516 15.71 13.92 3.91
CA VAL A 516 16.24 14.83 2.89
C VAL A 516 15.21 15.93 2.60
N GLU A 517 15.63 17.18 2.67
CA GLU A 517 14.78 18.33 2.44
C GLU A 517 14.96 18.89 1.01
N TYR A 518 13.87 19.10 0.29
CA TYR A 518 13.83 19.69 -1.05
C TYR A 518 13.03 21.00 -1.00
N HIS A 519 13.55 22.04 -1.65
CA HIS A 519 12.90 23.35 -1.77
C HIS A 519 12.67 23.72 -3.22
N ALA A 520 11.56 24.39 -3.53
CA ALA A 520 11.38 25.05 -4.81
C ALA A 520 12.32 26.26 -4.84
N ASN A 521 13.31 26.27 -5.73
CA ASN A 521 14.18 27.44 -5.90
C ASN A 521 13.39 28.59 -6.53
N GLU A 522 13.45 29.79 -5.96
CA GLU A 522 12.76 30.98 -6.45
C GLU A 522 13.12 31.35 -7.91
N GLU A 523 14.30 30.97 -8.39
CA GLU A 523 14.78 31.25 -9.77
C GLU A 523 14.11 30.35 -10.84
N GLN A 524 13.29 29.33 -10.45
CA GLN A 524 12.70 28.34 -11.36
C GLN A 524 11.17 28.42 -11.45
N LEU A 525 10.55 29.40 -10.78
CA LEU A 525 9.10 29.67 -10.80
C LEU A 525 8.70 30.71 -11.88
N GLY A 526 9.60 31.09 -12.76
CA GLY A 526 9.42 32.05 -13.85
C GLY A 526 9.05 31.43 -15.19
#